data_c9d8d87828fc86e1e6603141b6a24827
#
_entry.id   c9d8d87828fc86e1e6603141b6a24827
#
_cell.length_a   1.000
_cell.length_b   1.000
_cell.length_c   1.000
_cell.angle_alpha   90.00
_cell.angle_beta   90.00
_cell.angle_gamma   90.00
#
_symmetry.space_group_name_H-M   'P 1'
#
loop_
_entity.id
_entity.type
_entity.pdbx_description
1 polymer ?
#
loop_
_entity_poly.entity_id
_entity_poly.type
_entity_poly.pdbx_seq_one_letter_code
_entity_poly.pdbx_strand_id
1 'polypeptide(L)'
;MLRKVSSLKGYAIQATDDELGKVQEVYFDDERWGVRYLVVETGTWLSSRKVLISPYSIKGVDDLEETVHVSLTRDQVKNSPEIDTHQPVSRQLETEFSEYYGYGNYWAGPYLWGVGGYPLYPAPDGAAAIRETPEELAARAAGNPEDVHLRSSEQVTGYHIAGTDDEIGHVEDFICDDETWAIRYLLVDTRNWWPGGKKVLLATHWIDRIDWTESMVWTKLTRDQIKNSPEYDDDLPLDRDYETRLHRHYGRRAYWDE
;
A
#
# COMPACT_ATOMS: atom_id res chain seq x y z
N MET A 1 6.16 6.68 -10.64
CA MET A 1 5.00 7.54 -11.02
C MET A 1 3.90 7.39 -9.98
N LEU A 2 3.08 8.45 -9.75
CA LEU A 2 1.93 8.33 -8.85
C LEU A 2 0.73 7.74 -9.57
N ARG A 3 0.09 6.73 -8.97
CA ARG A 3 -1.09 6.03 -9.52
C ARG A 3 -2.12 5.71 -8.44
N LYS A 4 -3.36 5.54 -8.84
CA LYS A 4 -4.39 4.98 -7.96
C LYS A 4 -4.10 3.51 -7.69
N VAL A 5 -4.29 3.08 -6.45
CA VAL A 5 -4.18 1.68 -6.07
C VAL A 5 -5.26 0.84 -6.76
N SER A 6 -6.48 1.38 -6.88
CA SER A 6 -7.57 0.70 -7.59
C SER A 6 -7.30 0.46 -9.07
N SER A 7 -6.44 1.25 -9.73
CA SER A 7 -6.09 1.04 -11.13
C SER A 7 -5.35 -0.25 -11.39
N LEU A 8 -4.70 -0.81 -10.38
CA LEU A 8 -4.01 -2.11 -10.50
C LEU A 8 -4.98 -3.30 -10.49
N LYS A 9 -6.23 -3.11 -10.05
CA LYS A 9 -7.21 -4.19 -10.00
C LYS A 9 -7.56 -4.67 -11.41
N GLY A 10 -7.48 -5.97 -11.61
CA GLY A 10 -7.69 -6.60 -12.92
C GLY A 10 -6.43 -6.73 -13.78
N TYR A 11 -5.33 -6.03 -13.45
CA TYR A 11 -4.08 -6.18 -14.17
C TYR A 11 -3.58 -7.62 -14.10
N ALA A 12 -3.07 -8.12 -15.23
CA ALA A 12 -2.42 -9.41 -15.30
C ALA A 12 -1.06 -9.38 -14.61
N ILE A 13 -0.69 -10.45 -13.93
CA ILE A 13 0.66 -10.64 -13.39
C ILE A 13 1.43 -11.56 -14.32
N GLN A 14 2.42 -11.00 -15.02
CA GLN A 14 3.27 -11.71 -15.93
C GLN A 14 4.56 -12.16 -15.23
N ALA A 15 4.66 -13.47 -14.98
CA ALA A 15 5.89 -14.10 -14.52
C ALA A 15 6.90 -14.28 -15.65
N THR A 16 8.09 -14.80 -15.33
CA THR A 16 9.16 -15.01 -16.31
C THR A 16 8.85 -16.12 -17.30
N ASP A 17 7.97 -17.04 -16.95
CA ASP A 17 7.63 -18.22 -17.74
C ASP A 17 6.17 -18.22 -18.25
N ASP A 18 5.24 -17.56 -17.56
CA ASP A 18 3.84 -17.49 -18.00
C ASP A 18 3.04 -16.47 -17.15
N GLU A 19 1.75 -16.25 -17.46
CA GLU A 19 0.85 -15.45 -16.67
C GLU A 19 0.46 -16.17 -15.37
N LEU A 20 0.49 -15.46 -14.24
CA LEU A 20 0.09 -16.01 -12.92
C LEU A 20 -1.39 -15.86 -12.64
N GLY A 21 -2.02 -14.78 -13.07
CA GLY A 21 -3.40 -14.44 -12.77
C GLY A 21 -3.61 -12.93 -12.74
N LYS A 22 -4.64 -12.50 -12.01
CA LYS A 22 -5.05 -11.09 -11.98
C LYS A 22 -5.06 -10.53 -10.57
N VAL A 23 -4.65 -9.26 -10.46
CA VAL A 23 -4.72 -8.51 -9.20
C VAL A 23 -6.18 -8.36 -8.78
N GLN A 24 -6.48 -8.74 -7.55
CA GLN A 24 -7.80 -8.56 -6.94
C GLN A 24 -7.83 -7.33 -6.03
N GLU A 25 -6.85 -7.21 -5.15
CA GLU A 25 -6.74 -6.14 -4.19
C GLU A 25 -5.27 -5.91 -3.79
N VAL A 26 -5.04 -4.90 -3.00
CA VAL A 26 -3.70 -4.52 -2.51
C VAL A 26 -3.70 -4.51 -0.98
N TYR A 27 -2.67 -5.13 -0.39
CA TYR A 27 -2.41 -5.06 1.04
C TYR A 27 -1.30 -4.06 1.31
N PHE A 28 -1.53 -3.18 2.27
CA PHE A 28 -0.56 -2.19 2.73
C PHE A 28 -0.35 -2.25 4.24
N ASP A 29 0.78 -1.79 4.69
CA ASP A 29 1.09 -1.68 6.11
C ASP A 29 0.68 -0.29 6.62
N ASP A 30 -0.06 -0.28 7.74
CA ASP A 30 -0.68 0.92 8.30
C ASP A 30 0.27 1.78 9.16
N GLU A 31 1.48 1.29 9.45
CA GLU A 31 2.49 2.05 10.18
C GLU A 31 3.28 2.98 9.25
N ARG A 32 3.71 2.45 8.09
CA ARG A 32 4.61 3.15 7.15
C ARG A 32 3.96 3.50 5.81
N TRP A 33 2.71 3.08 5.63
CA TRP A 33 1.95 3.33 4.41
C TRP A 33 2.63 2.76 3.16
N GLY A 34 3.22 1.58 3.28
CA GLY A 34 3.82 0.85 2.16
C GLY A 34 2.89 -0.21 1.62
N VAL A 35 2.71 -0.26 0.30
CA VAL A 35 2.11 -1.44 -0.36
C VAL A 35 3.06 -2.61 -0.15
N ARG A 36 2.56 -3.69 0.46
CA ARG A 36 3.37 -4.88 0.78
C ARG A 36 3.08 -6.04 -0.13
N TYR A 37 1.83 -6.17 -0.55
CA TYR A 37 1.44 -7.27 -1.43
C TYR A 37 0.33 -6.86 -2.40
N LEU A 38 0.43 -7.36 -3.63
CA LEU A 38 -0.70 -7.51 -4.53
C LEU A 38 -1.31 -8.89 -4.24
N VAL A 39 -2.60 -8.94 -3.95
CA VAL A 39 -3.36 -10.20 -3.83
C VAL A 39 -3.80 -10.61 -5.23
N VAL A 40 -3.37 -11.77 -5.68
CA VAL A 40 -3.55 -12.23 -7.06
C VAL A 40 -4.37 -13.52 -7.08
N GLU A 41 -5.43 -13.55 -7.86
CA GLU A 41 -6.18 -14.77 -8.14
C GLU A 41 -5.59 -15.51 -9.34
N THR A 42 -5.15 -16.74 -9.13
CA THR A 42 -4.32 -17.48 -10.09
C THR A 42 -5.10 -18.19 -11.19
N GLY A 43 -6.40 -18.07 -11.28
CA GLY A 43 -7.21 -18.77 -12.27
C GLY A 43 -7.12 -20.30 -12.16
N THR A 44 -7.41 -21.00 -13.27
CA THR A 44 -7.57 -22.47 -13.26
C THR A 44 -6.27 -23.25 -13.10
N TRP A 45 -5.11 -22.67 -13.41
CA TRP A 45 -3.83 -23.38 -13.35
C TRP A 45 -3.38 -23.72 -11.91
N LEU A 46 -3.87 -22.98 -10.92
CA LEU A 46 -3.64 -23.23 -9.49
C LEU A 46 -4.98 -23.24 -8.71
N SER A 47 -6.04 -23.77 -9.33
CA SER A 47 -7.36 -23.95 -8.71
C SER A 47 -7.97 -22.66 -8.13
N SER A 48 -7.73 -21.52 -8.80
CA SER A 48 -8.16 -20.18 -8.37
C SER A 48 -7.66 -19.80 -6.97
N ARG A 49 -6.51 -20.34 -6.56
CA ARG A 49 -5.86 -19.97 -5.30
C ARG A 49 -5.48 -18.49 -5.33
N LYS A 50 -5.69 -17.79 -4.23
CA LYS A 50 -5.13 -16.46 -4.02
C LYS A 50 -3.69 -16.56 -3.54
N VAL A 51 -2.82 -15.74 -4.09
CA VAL A 51 -1.38 -15.66 -3.73
C VAL A 51 -0.99 -14.22 -3.49
N LEU A 52 0.07 -14.03 -2.70
CA LEU A 52 0.66 -12.71 -2.45
C LEU A 52 1.86 -12.50 -3.37
N ILE A 53 1.88 -11.35 -4.04
CA ILE A 53 3.02 -10.91 -4.84
C ILE A 53 3.58 -9.64 -4.21
N SER A 54 4.80 -9.73 -3.68
CA SER A 54 5.45 -8.58 -3.07
C SER A 54 6.08 -7.65 -4.12
N PRO A 55 6.07 -6.32 -3.90
CA PRO A 55 6.85 -5.38 -4.70
C PRO A 55 8.33 -5.71 -4.87
N TYR A 56 8.93 -6.45 -3.96
CA TYR A 56 10.30 -6.98 -4.14
C TYR A 56 10.50 -7.76 -5.45
N SER A 57 9.45 -8.41 -5.95
CA SER A 57 9.51 -9.16 -7.22
C SER A 57 9.10 -8.35 -8.43
N ILE A 58 8.52 -7.16 -8.28
CA ILE A 58 7.99 -6.38 -9.38
C ILE A 58 9.14 -5.73 -10.15
N LYS A 59 9.16 -5.92 -11.47
CA LYS A 59 10.09 -5.30 -12.40
C LYS A 59 9.55 -4.02 -13.03
N GLY A 60 8.24 -3.92 -13.15
CA GLY A 60 7.56 -2.78 -13.74
C GLY A 60 6.08 -3.02 -13.95
N VAL A 61 5.37 -1.94 -14.17
CA VAL A 61 3.94 -1.91 -14.49
C VAL A 61 3.78 -1.31 -15.88
N ASP A 62 3.08 -2.02 -16.75
CA ASP A 62 2.72 -1.56 -18.09
C ASP A 62 1.24 -1.21 -18.12
N ASP A 63 0.94 0.09 -18.20
CA ASP A 63 -0.44 0.58 -18.18
C ASP A 63 -1.15 0.40 -19.53
N LEU A 64 -0.40 0.23 -20.64
CA LEU A 64 -0.99 0.00 -21.96
C LEU A 64 -1.48 -1.43 -22.11
N GLU A 65 -0.69 -2.36 -21.58
CA GLU A 65 -1.01 -3.80 -21.61
C GLU A 65 -1.73 -4.25 -20.32
N GLU A 66 -2.01 -3.33 -19.39
CA GLU A 66 -2.61 -3.62 -18.06
C GLU A 66 -1.90 -4.80 -17.36
N THR A 67 -0.56 -4.77 -17.34
CA THR A 67 0.27 -5.89 -16.89
C THR A 67 1.31 -5.45 -15.87
N VAL A 68 1.47 -6.25 -14.81
CA VAL A 68 2.57 -6.14 -13.84
C VAL A 68 3.57 -7.25 -14.10
N HIS A 69 4.80 -6.90 -14.47
CA HIS A 69 5.88 -7.84 -14.71
C HIS A 69 6.61 -8.18 -13.43
N VAL A 70 6.81 -9.48 -13.16
CA VAL A 70 7.52 -9.95 -11.97
C VAL A 70 8.72 -10.83 -12.30
N SER A 71 9.66 -10.94 -11.36
CA SER A 71 10.86 -11.79 -11.48
C SER A 71 10.62 -13.25 -11.06
N LEU A 72 9.41 -13.62 -10.73
CA LEU A 72 9.04 -14.96 -10.27
C LEU A 72 8.71 -15.91 -11.42
N THR A 73 8.74 -17.22 -11.12
CA THR A 73 8.20 -18.28 -11.98
C THR A 73 6.89 -18.82 -11.41
N ARG A 74 6.10 -19.49 -12.24
CA ARG A 74 4.90 -20.23 -11.77
C ARG A 74 5.21 -21.24 -10.68
N ASP A 75 6.31 -21.97 -10.81
CA ASP A 75 6.71 -22.97 -9.81
C ASP A 75 7.03 -22.34 -8.45
N GLN A 76 7.69 -21.20 -8.43
CA GLN A 76 7.93 -20.46 -7.19
C GLN A 76 6.61 -20.04 -6.54
N VAL A 77 5.67 -19.49 -7.31
CA VAL A 77 4.37 -19.07 -6.78
C VAL A 77 3.52 -20.26 -6.34
N LYS A 78 3.54 -21.36 -7.10
CA LYS A 78 2.82 -22.59 -6.76
C LYS A 78 3.23 -23.16 -5.40
N ASN A 79 4.52 -23.12 -5.09
CA ASN A 79 5.09 -23.70 -3.88
C ASN A 79 5.22 -22.69 -2.71
N SER A 80 4.72 -21.45 -2.89
CA SER A 80 4.74 -20.44 -1.83
C SER A 80 3.81 -20.81 -0.66
N PRO A 81 4.04 -20.26 0.54
CA PRO A 81 3.15 -20.45 1.67
C PRO A 81 1.69 -20.15 1.31
N GLU A 82 0.77 -20.95 1.82
CA GLU A 82 -0.67 -20.72 1.61
C GLU A 82 -1.15 -19.56 2.48
N ILE A 83 -2.01 -18.75 1.90
CA ILE A 83 -2.66 -17.65 2.63
C ILE A 83 -4.16 -17.89 2.72
N ASP A 84 -4.72 -17.62 3.89
CA ASP A 84 -6.15 -17.48 4.08
C ASP A 84 -6.50 -15.97 4.00
N THR A 85 -7.01 -15.54 2.85
CA THR A 85 -7.41 -14.15 2.67
C THR A 85 -8.67 -13.74 3.43
N HIS A 86 -9.32 -14.68 4.14
CA HIS A 86 -10.42 -14.40 5.06
C HIS A 86 -9.94 -14.06 6.46
N GLN A 87 -8.65 -14.23 6.73
CA GLN A 87 -8.01 -13.84 7.98
C GLN A 87 -6.93 -12.78 7.70
N PRO A 88 -6.69 -11.87 8.66
CA PRO A 88 -5.59 -10.93 8.56
C PRO A 88 -4.25 -11.68 8.42
N VAL A 89 -3.41 -11.22 7.51
CA VAL A 89 -2.06 -11.77 7.34
C VAL A 89 -1.23 -11.43 8.57
N SER A 90 -0.84 -12.45 9.32
CA SER A 90 -0.05 -12.28 10.53
C SER A 90 1.43 -12.02 10.21
N ARG A 91 2.14 -11.38 11.12
CA ARG A 91 3.60 -11.17 11.01
C ARG A 91 4.37 -12.49 10.88
N GLN A 92 3.89 -13.57 11.49
CA GLN A 92 4.50 -14.89 11.34
C GLN A 92 4.42 -15.37 9.88
N LEU A 93 3.26 -15.24 9.24
CA LEU A 93 3.08 -15.63 7.84
C LEU A 93 3.93 -14.75 6.91
N GLU A 94 4.05 -13.46 7.19
CA GLU A 94 4.94 -12.58 6.45
C GLU A 94 6.41 -12.99 6.58
N THR A 95 6.83 -13.46 7.76
CA THR A 95 8.19 -13.97 7.99
C THR A 95 8.42 -15.23 7.15
N GLU A 96 7.50 -16.20 7.19
CA GLU A 96 7.57 -17.44 6.38
C GLU A 96 7.63 -17.13 4.88
N PHE A 97 6.85 -16.13 4.45
CA PHE A 97 6.82 -15.67 3.06
C PHE A 97 8.15 -15.00 2.65
N SER A 98 8.69 -14.14 3.51
CA SER A 98 9.98 -13.47 3.29
C SER A 98 11.14 -14.46 3.25
N GLU A 99 11.14 -15.46 4.13
CA GLU A 99 12.14 -16.54 4.13
C GLU A 99 12.05 -17.41 2.87
N TYR A 100 10.83 -17.77 2.45
CA TYR A 100 10.61 -18.56 1.26
C TYR A 100 11.19 -17.91 0.00
N TYR A 101 10.92 -16.61 -0.20
CA TYR A 101 11.39 -15.88 -1.37
C TYR A 101 12.79 -15.28 -1.20
N GLY A 102 13.37 -15.32 -0.01
CA GLY A 102 14.65 -14.69 0.31
C GLY A 102 14.59 -13.16 0.35
N TYR A 103 13.42 -12.60 0.66
CA TYR A 103 13.26 -11.16 0.81
C TYR A 103 13.78 -10.67 2.17
N GLY A 104 14.17 -9.39 2.24
CA GLY A 104 14.42 -8.74 3.53
C GLY A 104 13.12 -8.46 4.27
N ASN A 105 13.19 -8.44 5.60
CA ASN A 105 12.07 -8.04 6.42
C ASN A 105 11.92 -6.51 6.35
N TYR A 106 10.87 -6.01 5.71
CA TYR A 106 10.65 -4.57 5.52
C TYR A 106 10.44 -3.83 6.85
N TRP A 107 10.00 -4.52 7.90
CA TRP A 107 9.85 -3.96 9.25
C TRP A 107 11.16 -3.88 10.02
N ALA A 108 12.21 -4.59 9.60
CA ALA A 108 13.52 -4.58 10.24
C ALA A 108 14.37 -3.42 9.71
N GLY A 109 14.23 -2.23 10.31
CA GLY A 109 15.01 -1.05 9.94
C GLY A 109 14.18 0.22 9.92
N PRO A 110 14.82 1.38 9.71
CA PRO A 110 14.15 2.68 9.84
C PRO A 110 13.40 3.14 8.58
N TYR A 111 13.64 2.52 7.43
CA TYR A 111 13.09 2.96 6.15
C TYR A 111 11.88 2.13 5.71
N LEU A 112 11.20 2.57 4.65
CA LEU A 112 10.00 1.93 4.12
C LEU A 112 10.18 0.43 3.85
N TRP A 113 11.34 0.03 3.33
CA TRP A 113 11.70 -1.34 3.00
C TRP A 113 12.82 -1.89 3.90
N GLY A 114 12.77 -1.60 5.19
CA GLY A 114 13.76 -2.00 6.16
C GLY A 114 15.01 -1.14 6.09
N VAL A 115 16.05 -1.58 5.39
CA VAL A 115 17.31 -0.86 5.24
C VAL A 115 17.33 0.17 4.11
N GLY A 116 16.27 0.26 3.30
CA GLY A 116 16.17 1.16 2.16
C GLY A 116 14.77 1.71 1.90
N GLY A 117 14.69 2.72 1.05
CA GLY A 117 13.43 3.35 0.63
C GLY A 117 12.74 2.64 -0.54
N TYR A 118 13.38 1.65 -1.18
CA TYR A 118 12.91 0.95 -2.37
C TYR A 118 12.88 -0.57 -2.14
N PRO A 119 11.96 -1.31 -2.79
CA PRO A 119 11.88 -2.78 -2.71
C PRO A 119 12.95 -3.42 -3.62
N LEU A 120 14.20 -3.40 -3.20
CA LEU A 120 15.31 -3.95 -3.98
C LEU A 120 15.51 -5.44 -3.68
N TYR A 121 15.50 -6.27 -4.73
CA TYR A 121 15.82 -7.68 -4.66
C TYR A 121 16.68 -8.13 -5.88
N PRO A 122 17.70 -8.95 -5.66
CA PRO A 122 18.27 -9.31 -4.36
C PRO A 122 18.84 -8.10 -3.62
N ALA A 123 18.88 -8.18 -2.29
CA ALA A 123 19.52 -7.14 -1.49
C ALA A 123 20.95 -6.94 -1.99
N PRO A 124 21.44 -5.68 -2.14
CA PRO A 124 22.80 -5.43 -2.57
C PRO A 124 23.79 -6.21 -1.70
N ASP A 125 24.81 -6.83 -2.33
CA ASP A 125 25.88 -7.50 -1.61
C ASP A 125 26.48 -6.55 -0.56
N GLY A 126 26.36 -6.92 0.73
CA GLY A 126 26.79 -6.09 1.87
C GLY A 126 25.65 -5.39 2.62
N ALA A 127 24.44 -5.29 2.10
CA ALA A 127 23.27 -5.10 2.94
C ALA A 127 22.96 -6.46 3.58
N ALA A 128 23.72 -6.83 4.62
CA ALA A 128 23.27 -7.87 5.52
C ALA A 128 21.86 -7.45 5.94
N ALA A 129 20.85 -8.16 5.47
CA ALA A 129 19.50 -7.98 5.98
C ALA A 129 19.68 -7.95 7.50
N ILE A 130 19.22 -6.88 8.14
CA ILE A 130 19.15 -6.89 9.60
C ILE A 130 18.15 -8.00 9.88
N ARG A 131 18.67 -9.21 10.04
CA ARG A 131 17.87 -10.36 10.42
C ARG A 131 17.65 -10.19 11.91
N GLU A 132 16.41 -9.96 12.27
CA GLU A 132 16.05 -10.12 13.67
C GLU A 132 16.49 -11.52 14.11
N THR A 133 17.06 -11.60 15.29
CA THR A 133 17.41 -12.91 15.84
C THR A 133 16.13 -13.72 16.07
N PRO A 134 16.18 -15.06 16.05
CA PRO A 134 15.02 -15.89 16.38
C PRO A 134 14.37 -15.50 17.72
N GLU A 135 15.15 -14.96 18.66
CA GLU A 135 14.69 -14.49 19.97
C GLU A 135 13.92 -13.17 19.86
N GLU A 136 14.38 -12.23 19.04
CA GLU A 136 13.66 -10.97 18.76
C GLU A 136 12.36 -11.21 18.00
N LEU A 137 12.38 -12.12 17.02
CA LEU A 137 11.18 -12.59 16.31
C LEU A 137 10.20 -13.28 17.26
N ALA A 138 10.67 -14.16 18.13
CA ALA A 138 9.85 -14.86 19.11
C ALA A 138 9.29 -13.90 20.17
N ALA A 139 10.07 -12.92 20.64
CA ALA A 139 9.62 -11.90 21.56
C ALA A 139 8.54 -10.99 20.97
N ARG A 140 8.66 -10.66 19.69
CA ARG A 140 7.70 -9.87 18.94
C ARG A 140 6.42 -10.68 18.63
N ALA A 141 6.56 -11.94 18.22
CA ALA A 141 5.45 -12.85 18.00
C ALA A 141 4.71 -13.21 19.32
N ALA A 142 5.43 -13.29 20.45
CA ALA A 142 4.82 -13.48 21.76
C ALA A 142 4.11 -12.23 22.30
N GLY A 143 4.40 -11.06 21.73
CA GLY A 143 3.86 -9.77 22.18
C GLY A 143 2.39 -9.53 21.82
N ASN A 144 1.91 -10.05 20.72
CA ASN A 144 0.48 -10.00 20.37
C ASN A 144 0.18 -10.89 19.14
N PRO A 145 -0.59 -11.97 19.25
CA PRO A 145 -1.08 -12.74 18.09
C PRO A 145 -1.99 -11.92 17.17
N GLU A 146 -2.45 -10.76 17.64
CA GLU A 146 -3.29 -9.80 16.91
C GLU A 146 -2.49 -8.65 16.29
N ASP A 147 -1.17 -8.77 16.15
CA ASP A 147 -0.33 -7.73 15.53
C ASP A 147 -0.53 -7.70 14.00
N VAL A 148 -1.72 -7.24 13.63
CA VAL A 148 -2.17 -7.12 12.25
C VAL A 148 -1.85 -5.71 11.77
N HIS A 149 -0.73 -5.56 11.10
CA HIS A 149 -0.32 -4.29 10.46
C HIS A 149 -0.70 -4.21 8.98
N LEU A 150 -1.10 -5.34 8.39
CA LEU A 150 -1.54 -5.35 7.00
C LEU A 150 -3.04 -5.08 6.89
N ARG A 151 -3.37 -4.12 6.03
CA ARG A 151 -4.75 -3.70 5.74
C ARG A 151 -5.06 -3.91 4.28
N SER A 152 -6.27 -4.38 4.00
CA SER A 152 -6.81 -4.42 2.64
C SER A 152 -7.20 -3.03 2.18
N SER A 153 -6.78 -2.63 0.99
CA SER A 153 -7.21 -1.37 0.39
C SER A 153 -8.73 -1.35 0.16
N GLU A 154 -9.33 -2.49 -0.17
CA GLU A 154 -10.79 -2.60 -0.34
C GLU A 154 -11.55 -2.40 0.98
N GLN A 155 -11.02 -2.91 2.09
CA GLN A 155 -11.65 -2.75 3.41
C GLN A 155 -11.60 -1.31 3.91
N VAL A 156 -10.51 -0.57 3.61
CA VAL A 156 -10.34 0.81 4.06
C VAL A 156 -11.03 1.82 3.13
N THR A 157 -11.29 1.44 1.89
CA THR A 157 -12.16 2.23 1.01
C THR A 157 -13.55 2.35 1.63
N GLY A 158 -14.07 3.58 1.69
CA GLY A 158 -15.33 3.91 2.35
C GLY A 158 -15.19 4.35 3.81
N TYR A 159 -14.03 4.24 4.44
CA TYR A 159 -13.83 4.78 5.79
C TYR A 159 -14.10 6.27 5.83
N HIS A 160 -14.81 6.70 6.85
CA HIS A 160 -15.10 8.11 7.06
C HIS A 160 -13.86 8.89 7.46
N ILE A 161 -13.79 10.14 7.06
CA ILE A 161 -12.68 11.03 7.42
C ILE A 161 -13.22 12.18 8.24
N ALA A 162 -12.63 12.36 9.42
CA ALA A 162 -12.95 13.44 10.33
C ALA A 162 -11.76 14.41 10.49
N GLY A 163 -12.05 15.70 10.38
CA GLY A 163 -11.15 16.78 10.73
C GLY A 163 -11.21 17.11 12.22
N THR A 164 -10.64 18.27 12.56
CA THR A 164 -10.66 18.77 13.95
C THR A 164 -12.01 19.35 14.36
N ASP A 165 -12.86 19.68 13.43
CA ASP A 165 -14.11 20.41 13.61
C ASP A 165 -15.36 19.69 13.10
N ASP A 166 -15.25 18.80 12.10
CA ASP A 166 -16.40 18.09 11.54
C ASP A 166 -15.95 16.90 10.67
N GLU A 167 -16.89 16.06 10.25
CA GLU A 167 -16.68 15.08 9.19
C GLU A 167 -16.48 15.75 7.85
N ILE A 168 -15.63 15.16 7.01
CA ILE A 168 -15.12 15.78 5.78
C ILE A 168 -15.53 15.00 4.54
N GLY A 169 -15.52 13.68 4.62
CA GLY A 169 -15.73 12.81 3.48
C GLY A 169 -15.45 11.35 3.82
N HIS A 170 -15.14 10.60 2.79
CA HIS A 170 -14.70 9.22 2.95
C HIS A 170 -13.51 8.91 2.03
N VAL A 171 -12.77 7.86 2.39
CA VAL A 171 -11.69 7.32 1.56
C VAL A 171 -12.31 6.73 0.29
N GLU A 172 -11.96 7.27 -0.87
CA GLU A 172 -12.36 6.71 -2.16
C GLU A 172 -11.31 5.75 -2.71
N ASP A 173 -10.03 6.11 -2.56
CA ASP A 173 -8.90 5.35 -3.09
C ASP A 173 -7.60 5.76 -2.39
N PHE A 174 -6.51 5.18 -2.83
CA PHE A 174 -5.16 5.50 -2.40
C PHE A 174 -4.30 5.86 -3.60
N ILE A 175 -3.38 6.79 -3.42
CA ILE A 175 -2.38 7.13 -4.42
C ILE A 175 -1.03 6.59 -3.96
N CYS A 176 -0.47 5.65 -4.70
CA CYS A 176 0.84 5.10 -4.44
C CYS A 176 1.88 5.54 -5.48
N ASP A 177 3.11 5.61 -5.06
CA ASP A 177 4.28 5.79 -5.91
C ASP A 177 4.77 4.39 -6.33
N ASP A 178 4.74 4.08 -7.61
CA ASP A 178 5.05 2.75 -8.16
C ASP A 178 6.55 2.43 -8.23
N GLU A 179 7.42 3.37 -7.87
CA GLU A 179 8.85 3.11 -7.69
C GLU A 179 9.17 2.65 -6.26
N THR A 180 8.66 3.40 -5.28
CA THR A 180 8.88 3.11 -3.86
C THR A 180 7.79 2.23 -3.25
N TRP A 181 6.64 2.11 -3.90
CA TRP A 181 5.43 1.47 -3.39
C TRP A 181 4.91 2.09 -2.09
N ALA A 182 5.24 3.37 -1.87
CA ALA A 182 4.69 4.17 -0.77
C ALA A 182 3.31 4.70 -1.14
N ILE A 183 2.33 4.55 -0.26
CA ILE A 183 1.06 5.27 -0.35
C ILE A 183 1.32 6.69 0.11
N ARG A 184 1.22 7.64 -0.81
CA ARG A 184 1.49 9.06 -0.55
C ARG A 184 0.26 9.81 -0.09
N TYR A 185 -0.91 9.47 -0.66
CA TYR A 185 -2.15 10.17 -0.39
C TYR A 185 -3.34 9.20 -0.28
N LEU A 186 -4.31 9.58 0.55
CA LEU A 186 -5.68 9.12 0.43
C LEU A 186 -6.40 10.02 -0.58
N LEU A 187 -7.12 9.43 -1.51
CA LEU A 187 -8.11 10.12 -2.34
C LEU A 187 -9.41 10.19 -1.55
N VAL A 188 -9.87 11.40 -1.29
CA VAL A 188 -11.03 11.68 -0.43
C VAL A 188 -12.17 12.21 -1.26
N ASP A 189 -13.31 11.57 -1.21
CA ASP A 189 -14.55 12.09 -1.78
C ASP A 189 -15.34 12.88 -0.74
N THR A 190 -15.56 14.15 -1.05
CA THR A 190 -16.29 15.08 -0.17
C THR A 190 -17.66 15.47 -0.71
N ARG A 191 -18.09 14.90 -1.87
CA ARG A 191 -19.28 15.34 -2.60
C ARG A 191 -20.59 15.21 -1.83
N ASN A 192 -20.67 14.26 -0.90
CA ASN A 192 -21.88 14.03 -0.10
C ASN A 192 -21.91 14.82 1.22
N TRP A 193 -20.87 15.59 1.55
CA TRP A 193 -20.75 16.29 2.85
C TRP A 193 -21.14 17.76 2.79
N TRP A 194 -21.02 18.41 1.62
CA TRP A 194 -21.50 19.79 1.41
C TRP A 194 -21.78 20.09 -0.06
N PRO A 195 -22.61 21.10 -0.34
CA PRO A 195 -22.82 21.57 -1.72
C PRO A 195 -21.51 22.02 -2.36
N GLY A 196 -21.20 21.49 -3.53
CA GLY A 196 -19.93 21.77 -4.22
C GLY A 196 -18.76 20.95 -3.69
N GLY A 197 -19.01 19.84 -3.02
CA GLY A 197 -17.97 18.86 -2.65
C GLY A 197 -17.27 18.30 -3.89
N LYS A 198 -16.04 17.88 -3.70
CA LYS A 198 -15.10 17.47 -4.75
C LYS A 198 -14.19 16.33 -4.26
N LYS A 199 -13.36 15.82 -5.14
CA LYS A 199 -12.28 14.91 -4.76
C LYS A 199 -11.05 15.72 -4.37
N VAL A 200 -10.38 15.33 -3.29
CA VAL A 200 -9.16 15.96 -2.79
C VAL A 200 -8.15 14.91 -2.34
N LEU A 201 -6.88 15.30 -2.29
CA LEU A 201 -5.83 14.43 -1.75
C LEU A 201 -5.47 14.83 -0.32
N LEU A 202 -5.36 13.82 0.55
CA LEU A 202 -4.90 13.94 1.93
C LEU A 202 -3.61 13.11 2.09
N ALA A 203 -2.47 13.78 2.34
CA ALA A 203 -1.21 13.05 2.51
C ALA A 203 -1.25 12.17 3.77
N THR A 204 -0.70 10.97 3.67
CA THR A 204 -0.73 9.96 4.75
C THR A 204 -0.08 10.46 6.03
N HIS A 205 0.97 11.27 5.96
CA HIS A 205 1.63 11.87 7.13
C HIS A 205 0.84 13.04 7.78
N TRP A 206 -0.32 13.43 7.22
CA TRP A 206 -1.26 14.39 7.85
C TRP A 206 -2.36 13.67 8.64
N ILE A 207 -2.41 12.35 8.55
CA ILE A 207 -3.31 11.52 9.36
C ILE A 207 -2.81 11.55 10.80
N ASP A 208 -3.72 11.75 11.74
CA ASP A 208 -3.45 11.74 13.18
C ASP A 208 -3.55 10.34 13.75
N ARG A 209 -4.64 9.65 13.41
CA ARG A 209 -4.93 8.28 13.83
C ARG A 209 -5.98 7.64 12.92
N ILE A 210 -6.03 6.32 12.96
CA ILE A 210 -7.11 5.55 12.35
C ILE A 210 -7.76 4.70 13.44
N ASP A 211 -9.08 4.70 13.47
CA ASP A 211 -9.87 3.78 14.27
C ASP A 211 -10.42 2.69 13.36
N TRP A 212 -9.81 1.51 13.44
CA TRP A 212 -10.15 0.37 12.60
C TRP A 212 -11.50 -0.23 12.93
N THR A 213 -11.94 -0.11 14.21
CA THR A 213 -13.22 -0.63 14.67
C THR A 213 -14.38 0.23 14.19
N GLU A 214 -14.21 1.55 14.30
CA GLU A 214 -15.23 2.52 13.89
C GLU A 214 -15.13 2.90 12.41
N SER A 215 -14.14 2.37 11.67
CA SER A 215 -13.88 2.69 10.25
C SER A 215 -13.72 4.19 10.02
N MET A 216 -12.89 4.83 10.86
CA MET A 216 -12.73 6.28 10.89
C MET A 216 -11.26 6.69 10.78
N VAL A 217 -10.97 7.63 9.90
CA VAL A 217 -9.66 8.27 9.73
C VAL A 217 -9.72 9.69 10.31
N TRP A 218 -8.81 10.02 11.21
CA TRP A 218 -8.72 11.34 11.80
C TRP A 218 -7.54 12.12 11.26
N THR A 219 -7.77 13.40 10.92
CA THR A 219 -6.71 14.33 10.49
C THR A 219 -6.71 15.59 11.34
N LYS A 220 -5.54 16.23 11.46
CA LYS A 220 -5.38 17.54 12.14
C LYS A 220 -5.81 18.74 11.28
N LEU A 221 -6.41 18.50 10.13
CA LEU A 221 -6.91 19.54 9.25
C LEU A 221 -8.35 19.90 9.60
N THR A 222 -8.74 21.14 9.31
CA THR A 222 -10.13 21.58 9.45
C THR A 222 -10.90 21.30 8.16
N ARG A 223 -12.23 21.25 8.27
CA ARG A 223 -13.11 21.15 7.11
C ARG A 223 -12.89 22.26 6.08
N ASP A 224 -12.68 23.50 6.55
CA ASP A 224 -12.43 24.64 5.66
C ASP A 224 -11.10 24.48 4.89
N GLN A 225 -10.05 23.98 5.52
CA GLN A 225 -8.79 23.71 4.84
C GLN A 225 -8.98 22.68 3.71
N ILE A 226 -9.72 21.62 3.98
CA ILE A 226 -9.98 20.57 2.98
C ILE A 226 -10.92 21.06 1.88
N LYS A 227 -11.96 21.81 2.23
CA LYS A 227 -12.88 22.40 1.26
C LYS A 227 -12.19 23.34 0.26
N ASN A 228 -11.19 24.07 0.71
CA ASN A 228 -10.43 25.01 -0.14
C ASN A 228 -9.17 24.38 -0.78
N SER A 229 -8.93 23.09 -0.57
CA SER A 229 -7.81 22.33 -1.17
C SER A 229 -7.90 22.34 -2.70
N PRO A 230 -6.79 22.23 -3.42
CA PRO A 230 -6.79 21.88 -4.84
C PRO A 230 -7.64 20.64 -5.10
N GLU A 231 -8.52 20.72 -6.09
CA GLU A 231 -9.32 19.59 -6.53
C GLU A 231 -8.44 18.56 -7.23
N TYR A 232 -8.70 17.27 -6.94
CA TYR A 232 -8.11 16.17 -7.69
C TYR A 232 -9.03 15.84 -8.86
N ASP A 233 -8.46 15.83 -10.07
CA ASP A 233 -9.14 15.51 -11.30
C ASP A 233 -8.58 14.20 -11.85
N ASP A 234 -9.45 13.21 -12.04
CA ASP A 234 -9.08 11.89 -12.57
C ASP A 234 -8.53 11.94 -14.01
N ASP A 235 -8.91 12.97 -14.78
CA ASP A 235 -8.51 13.14 -16.17
C ASP A 235 -7.17 13.86 -16.32
N LEU A 236 -6.61 14.41 -15.24
CA LEU A 236 -5.35 15.13 -15.26
C LEU A 236 -4.23 14.30 -14.61
N PRO A 237 -2.99 14.38 -15.14
CA PRO A 237 -1.87 13.71 -14.53
C PRO A 237 -1.57 14.29 -13.14
N LEU A 238 -1.36 13.42 -12.17
CA LEU A 238 -0.90 13.81 -10.85
C LEU A 238 0.61 14.10 -10.92
N ASP A 239 0.95 15.33 -11.22
CA ASP A 239 2.30 15.79 -11.41
C ASP A 239 2.87 16.53 -10.17
N ARG A 240 4.16 16.82 -10.21
CA ARG A 240 4.86 17.54 -9.15
C ARG A 240 4.33 18.96 -8.92
N ASP A 241 3.78 19.60 -9.94
CA ASP A 241 3.20 20.94 -9.82
C ASP A 241 1.90 20.90 -9.03
N TYR A 242 1.05 19.89 -9.26
CA TYR A 242 -0.14 19.65 -8.43
C TYR A 242 0.24 19.38 -6.98
N GLU A 243 1.18 18.45 -6.74
CA GLU A 243 1.65 18.13 -5.39
C GLU A 243 2.21 19.37 -4.67
N THR A 244 2.99 20.20 -5.37
CA THR A 244 3.56 21.43 -4.82
C THR A 244 2.45 22.42 -4.42
N ARG A 245 1.41 22.58 -5.25
CA ARG A 245 0.25 23.42 -4.90
C ARG A 245 -0.50 22.87 -3.70
N LEU A 246 -0.68 21.56 -3.62
CA LEU A 246 -1.34 20.88 -2.52
C LEU A 246 -0.61 21.11 -1.19
N HIS A 247 0.69 20.84 -1.14
CA HIS A 247 1.50 21.02 0.06
C HIS A 247 1.58 22.50 0.49
N ARG A 248 1.68 23.41 -0.47
CA ARG A 248 1.65 24.88 -0.20
C ARG A 248 0.31 25.31 0.39
N HIS A 249 -0.80 24.79 -0.12
CA HIS A 249 -2.14 25.10 0.39
C HIS A 249 -2.27 24.75 1.88
N TYR A 250 -1.76 23.59 2.28
CA TYR A 250 -1.80 23.16 3.68
C TYR A 250 -0.65 23.71 4.55
N GLY A 251 0.31 24.44 3.97
CA GLY A 251 1.48 24.94 4.68
C GLY A 251 2.34 23.81 5.26
N ARG A 252 2.40 22.68 4.59
CA ARG A 252 3.12 21.47 5.03
C ARG A 252 4.30 21.18 4.12
N ARG A 253 5.38 20.62 4.70
CA ARG A 253 6.52 20.11 3.92
C ARG A 253 6.07 18.94 3.07
N ALA A 254 6.70 18.81 1.92
CA ALA A 254 6.49 17.67 1.05
C ALA A 254 7.43 16.51 1.43
N TYR A 255 7.03 15.28 1.11
CA TYR A 255 7.82 14.07 1.40
C TYR A 255 9.15 14.00 0.63
N TRP A 256 9.32 14.83 -0.40
CA TRP A 256 10.58 14.91 -1.14
C TRP A 256 11.53 16.00 -0.62
N ASP A 257 11.13 16.74 0.39
CA ASP A 257 11.93 17.78 1.08
C ASP A 257 12.53 17.25 2.39
N GLU A 258 12.34 15.95 2.68
CA GLU A 258 12.83 15.26 3.87
C GLU A 258 14.25 14.69 3.71
#